data_d68cf0f20632a4a97821cd4db0d9a5f0
#
_entry.id   d68cf0f20632a4a97821cd4db0d9a5f0
#
_cell.length_a   1.000
_cell.length_b   1.000
_cell.length_c   1.000
_cell.angle_alpha   90.00
_cell.angle_beta   90.00
_cell.angle_gamma   90.00
#
_symmetry.space_group_name_H-M   'P 1'
#
loop_
_entity.id
_entity.type
_entity.pdbx_description
1 polymer ?
#
loop_
_entity_poly.entity_id
_entity_poly.type
_entity_poly.pdbx_seq_one_letter_code
_entity_poly.pdbx_strand_id
1 'polypeptide(L)'
;LHEVAAGTLDTHQEGLSYSILGRANHFSFLLGDLDSFDPVAKRLSLKPIVSKDLGGEGGRVLVPERGVTFSWGVLAIGSGSNLFGTPGAEQAHLLERTEDAEAFHTRLLAAFMKASFSTEKTMSVAIVGGGATGVELSAELIEAHRELLDSLGAEQRFRLDIAIVEAAPRILG
;
A
#
# COMPACT_ATOMS: atom_id res chain seq x y z
N LEU A 1 0.53 -3.69 -2.98
CA LEU A 1 -0.14 -2.39 -2.80
C LEU A 1 -0.70 -1.83 -4.11
N HIS A 2 0.03 -1.99 -5.24
CA HIS A 2 -0.43 -1.50 -6.55
C HIS A 2 -1.71 -2.20 -7.02
N GLU A 3 -1.86 -3.50 -6.79
CA GLU A 3 -3.08 -4.27 -7.07
C GLU A 3 -4.27 -3.78 -6.23
N VAL A 4 -4.06 -3.53 -4.93
CA VAL A 4 -5.10 -2.98 -4.05
C VAL A 4 -5.50 -1.56 -4.49
N ALA A 5 -4.53 -0.73 -4.85
CA ALA A 5 -4.76 0.63 -5.32
C ALA A 5 -5.55 0.67 -6.64
N ALA A 6 -5.28 -0.24 -7.55
CA ALA A 6 -6.03 -0.39 -8.81
C ALA A 6 -7.37 -1.12 -8.62
N GLY A 7 -7.53 -1.90 -7.55
CA GLY A 7 -8.73 -2.71 -7.26
C GLY A 7 -8.72 -4.09 -7.90
N THR A 8 -7.57 -4.53 -8.41
CA THR A 8 -7.39 -5.88 -8.95
C THR A 8 -7.20 -6.93 -7.85
N LEU A 9 -6.96 -6.50 -6.59
CA LEU A 9 -6.88 -7.36 -5.41
C LEU A 9 -7.72 -6.81 -4.26
N ASP A 10 -8.59 -7.64 -3.68
CA ASP A 10 -9.39 -7.32 -2.50
C ASP A 10 -8.71 -7.89 -1.24
N THR A 11 -8.19 -7.00 -0.38
CA THR A 11 -7.51 -7.36 0.87
C THR A 11 -8.38 -8.14 1.84
N HIS A 12 -9.69 -7.94 1.82
CA HIS A 12 -10.64 -8.62 2.71
C HIS A 12 -10.97 -10.04 2.26
N GLN A 13 -10.91 -10.31 0.96
CA GLN A 13 -11.20 -11.63 0.38
C GLN A 13 -9.94 -12.46 0.18
N GLU A 14 -8.84 -11.84 -0.23
CA GLU A 14 -7.60 -12.51 -0.62
C GLU A 14 -6.49 -12.43 0.43
N GLY A 15 -6.70 -11.62 1.48
CA GLY A 15 -5.76 -11.48 2.59
C GLY A 15 -5.57 -12.79 3.36
N LEU A 16 -4.34 -13.26 3.45
CA LEU A 16 -4.00 -14.46 4.20
C LEU A 16 -3.69 -14.13 5.67
N SER A 17 -4.40 -14.77 6.60
CA SER A 17 -4.11 -14.62 8.02
C SER A 17 -2.76 -15.24 8.37
N TYR A 18 -1.82 -14.45 8.90
CA TYR A 18 -0.54 -14.96 9.42
C TYR A 18 -0.70 -16.01 10.51
N SER A 19 -1.78 -15.97 11.30
CA SER A 19 -2.08 -17.00 12.30
C SER A 19 -2.39 -18.35 11.66
N ILE A 20 -3.12 -18.36 10.56
CA ILE A 20 -3.44 -19.57 9.78
C ILE A 20 -2.17 -20.08 9.09
N LEU A 21 -1.43 -19.19 8.44
CA LEU A 21 -0.16 -19.53 7.79
C LEU A 21 0.86 -20.09 8.78
N GLY A 22 0.95 -19.51 9.98
CA GLY A 22 1.86 -19.97 11.02
C GLY A 22 1.58 -21.41 11.46
N ARG A 23 0.30 -21.77 11.60
CA ARG A 23 -0.09 -23.15 11.93
C ARG A 23 0.26 -24.13 10.82
N ALA A 24 -0.01 -23.76 9.57
CA ALA A 24 0.24 -24.62 8.41
C ALA A 24 1.75 -24.80 8.12
N ASN A 25 2.58 -23.80 8.45
CA ASN A 25 3.99 -23.77 8.09
C ASN A 25 4.94 -23.76 9.31
N HIS A 26 4.43 -24.07 10.50
CA HIS A 26 5.21 -24.24 11.73
C HIS A 26 6.06 -23.02 12.14
N PHE A 27 5.50 -21.80 11.99
CA PHE A 27 6.10 -20.58 12.53
C PHE A 27 5.14 -19.84 13.48
N SER A 28 5.69 -19.03 14.37
CA SER A 28 4.92 -18.19 15.28
C SER A 28 4.83 -16.77 14.74
N PHE A 29 3.63 -16.23 14.64
CA PHE A 29 3.37 -14.83 14.31
C PHE A 29 3.18 -14.02 15.59
N LEU A 30 3.93 -12.94 15.74
CA LEU A 30 3.84 -12.00 16.86
C LEU A 30 3.45 -10.62 16.32
N LEU A 31 2.22 -10.21 16.56
CA LEU A 31 1.75 -8.86 16.23
C LEU A 31 2.41 -7.84 17.14
N GLY A 32 2.95 -6.74 16.60
CA GLY A 32 3.51 -5.62 17.36
C GLY A 32 4.54 -4.83 16.56
N ASP A 33 4.74 -3.58 16.96
CA ASP A 33 5.77 -2.73 16.40
C ASP A 33 7.13 -3.07 17.01
N LEU A 34 8.16 -3.12 16.17
CA LEU A 34 9.52 -3.25 16.63
C LEU A 34 9.92 -1.99 17.42
N ASP A 35 10.37 -2.18 18.66
CA ASP A 35 10.90 -1.10 19.50
C ASP A 35 12.41 -1.01 19.38
N SER A 36 13.09 -2.14 19.58
CA SER A 36 14.54 -2.22 19.50
C SER A 36 15.01 -3.55 18.92
N PHE A 37 16.20 -3.53 18.31
CA PHE A 37 16.89 -4.71 17.80
C PHE A 37 18.35 -4.66 18.19
N ASP A 38 18.80 -5.65 18.97
CA ASP A 38 20.19 -5.81 19.39
C ASP A 38 20.79 -7.06 18.72
N PRO A 39 21.61 -6.89 17.69
CA PRO A 39 22.22 -8.02 16.98
C PRO A 39 23.32 -8.71 17.79
N VAL A 40 23.91 -8.03 18.79
CA VAL A 40 24.98 -8.59 19.64
C VAL A 40 24.35 -9.47 20.72
N ALA A 41 23.37 -8.95 21.44
CA ALA A 41 22.62 -9.70 22.42
C ALA A 41 21.64 -10.70 21.77
N LYS A 42 21.45 -10.67 20.45
CA LYS A 42 20.49 -11.49 19.69
C LYS A 42 19.09 -11.39 20.26
N ARG A 43 18.65 -10.16 20.48
CA ARG A 43 17.35 -9.86 21.09
C ARG A 43 16.69 -8.70 20.36
N LEU A 44 15.36 -8.79 20.25
CA LEU A 44 14.53 -7.66 19.85
C LEU A 44 13.45 -7.42 20.91
N SER A 45 12.91 -6.21 20.97
CA SER A 45 11.72 -5.90 21.74
C SER A 45 10.60 -5.38 20.85
N LEU A 46 9.38 -5.73 21.23
CA LEU A 46 8.15 -5.27 20.61
C LEU A 46 7.43 -4.32 21.57
N LYS A 47 6.98 -3.19 21.07
CA LYS A 47 6.19 -2.23 21.84
C LYS A 47 4.92 -2.86 22.41
N PRO A 48 4.41 -2.34 23.53
CA PRO A 48 3.10 -2.74 24.01
C PRO A 48 2.01 -2.38 22.98
N ILE A 49 0.99 -3.23 22.88
CA ILE A 49 -0.20 -2.93 22.07
C ILE A 49 -1.19 -2.20 22.97
N VAL A 50 -1.55 -0.99 22.58
CA VAL A 50 -2.47 -0.11 23.33
C VAL A 50 -3.71 0.16 22.48
N SER A 51 -4.90 -0.09 23.05
CA SER A 51 -6.16 0.33 22.43
C SER A 51 -6.57 1.69 22.96
N LYS A 52 -6.77 2.65 22.09
CA LYS A 52 -7.28 3.98 22.43
C LYS A 52 -8.78 3.96 22.72
N ASP A 53 -9.51 3.03 22.10
CA ASP A 53 -10.96 2.94 22.21
C ASP A 53 -11.44 2.31 23.55
N LEU A 54 -10.55 1.60 24.24
CA LEU A 54 -10.88 0.85 25.46
C LEU A 54 -10.35 1.47 26.76
N GLY A 55 -9.82 2.69 26.73
CA GLY A 55 -9.21 3.22 27.96
C GLY A 55 -8.92 4.71 27.97
N GLY A 56 -9.88 5.60 28.09
CA GLY A 56 -9.70 7.03 28.36
C GLY A 56 -8.52 7.70 27.61
N GLU A 57 -8.01 8.84 28.09
CA GLU A 57 -6.94 9.62 27.43
C GLU A 57 -5.60 8.87 27.26
N GLY A 58 -5.34 7.82 28.04
CA GLY A 58 -4.07 7.05 27.98
C GLY A 58 -4.17 5.73 27.20
N GLY A 59 -5.36 5.33 26.80
CA GLY A 59 -5.61 4.01 26.22
C GLY A 59 -5.43 2.86 27.22
N ARG A 60 -5.80 1.65 26.83
CA ARG A 60 -5.62 0.42 27.62
C ARG A 60 -4.56 -0.46 26.98
N VAL A 61 -3.56 -0.85 27.76
CA VAL A 61 -2.57 -1.86 27.33
C VAL A 61 -3.27 -3.20 27.18
N LEU A 62 -3.35 -3.70 25.95
CA LEU A 62 -3.90 -5.02 25.62
C LEU A 62 -2.83 -6.11 25.71
N VAL A 63 -1.62 -5.79 25.25
CA VAL A 63 -0.48 -6.70 25.28
C VAL A 63 0.74 -5.90 25.79
N PRO A 64 1.42 -6.36 26.85
CA PRO A 64 2.61 -5.67 27.35
C PRO A 64 3.78 -5.75 26.35
N GLU A 65 4.84 -5.02 26.64
CA GLU A 65 6.11 -5.16 25.93
C GLU A 65 6.59 -6.62 25.98
N ARG A 66 7.18 -7.08 24.86
CA ARG A 66 7.67 -8.46 24.71
C ARG A 66 9.06 -8.47 24.14
N GLY A 67 9.96 -9.23 24.78
CA GLY A 67 11.27 -9.54 24.26
C GLY A 67 11.29 -10.87 23.52
N VAL A 68 11.99 -10.92 22.40
CA VAL A 68 12.21 -12.14 21.62
C VAL A 68 13.71 -12.34 21.44
N THR A 69 14.20 -13.53 21.74
CA THR A 69 15.58 -13.94 21.45
C THR A 69 15.64 -14.76 20.17
N PHE A 70 16.73 -14.64 19.43
CA PHE A 70 16.91 -15.33 18.15
C PHE A 70 18.33 -15.83 17.97
N SER A 71 18.52 -16.88 17.20
CA SER A 71 19.85 -17.34 16.73
C SER A 71 20.26 -16.61 15.45
N TRP A 72 19.31 -16.39 14.55
CA TRP A 72 19.42 -15.66 13.29
C TRP A 72 18.26 -14.67 13.19
N GLY A 73 18.53 -13.45 12.77
CA GLY A 73 17.51 -12.40 12.58
C GLY A 73 17.57 -11.85 11.15
N VAL A 74 16.40 -11.64 10.54
CA VAL A 74 16.26 -10.95 9.26
C VAL A 74 15.39 -9.71 9.49
N LEU A 75 15.94 -8.53 9.18
CA LEU A 75 15.19 -7.27 9.18
C LEU A 75 14.57 -7.06 7.81
N ALA A 76 13.27 -7.21 7.71
CA ALA A 76 12.48 -7.03 6.49
C ALA A 76 11.31 -6.06 6.76
N ILE A 77 11.64 -4.88 7.32
CA ILE A 77 10.68 -3.89 7.81
C ILE A 77 10.14 -2.97 6.71
N GLY A 78 10.53 -3.20 5.45
CA GLY A 78 10.14 -2.35 4.33
C GLY A 78 10.85 -0.99 4.32
N SER A 79 10.47 -0.17 3.37
CA SER A 79 10.92 1.22 3.24
C SER A 79 9.71 2.11 2.99
N GLY A 80 9.77 3.35 3.46
CA GLY A 80 8.78 4.37 3.11
C GLY A 80 9.15 5.11 1.82
N SER A 81 8.22 5.88 1.31
CA SER A 81 8.43 6.76 0.16
C SER A 81 9.41 7.88 0.52
N ASN A 82 10.33 8.17 -0.37
CA ASN A 82 11.22 9.33 -0.23
C ASN A 82 10.80 10.39 -1.25
N LEU A 83 10.39 11.55 -0.76
CA LEU A 83 10.00 12.68 -1.61
C LEU A 83 11.19 13.48 -2.14
N PHE A 84 12.40 13.18 -1.69
CA PHE A 84 13.66 13.84 -2.09
C PHE A 84 13.62 15.38 -2.03
N GLY A 85 12.75 15.95 -1.19
CA GLY A 85 12.56 17.40 -1.11
C GLY A 85 11.92 18.02 -2.36
N THR A 86 11.27 17.24 -3.20
CA THR A 86 10.61 17.71 -4.42
C THR A 86 9.39 18.57 -4.04
N PRO A 87 9.39 19.88 -4.40
CA PRO A 87 8.27 20.75 -4.07
C PRO A 87 6.95 20.24 -4.70
N GLY A 88 5.88 20.19 -3.90
CA GLY A 88 4.56 19.72 -4.33
C GLY A 88 4.36 18.20 -4.24
N ALA A 89 5.43 17.41 -4.00
CA ALA A 89 5.31 15.95 -3.89
C ALA A 89 4.45 15.51 -2.70
N GLU A 90 4.33 16.34 -1.68
CA GLU A 90 3.45 16.14 -0.53
C GLU A 90 1.96 16.15 -0.88
N GLN A 91 1.58 16.65 -2.07
CA GLN A 91 0.21 16.67 -2.57
C GLN A 91 -0.15 15.36 -3.31
N ALA A 92 0.85 14.55 -3.63
CA ALA A 92 0.62 13.27 -4.29
C ALA A 92 0.04 12.23 -3.31
N HIS A 93 -0.64 11.22 -3.86
CA HIS A 93 -1.06 10.05 -3.10
C HIS A 93 0.14 9.12 -2.94
N LEU A 94 0.59 8.92 -1.71
CA LEU A 94 1.62 7.95 -1.39
C LEU A 94 0.96 6.56 -1.22
N LEU A 95 1.65 5.52 -1.67
CA LEU A 95 1.21 4.12 -1.52
C LEU A 95 2.21 3.39 -0.61
N GLU A 96 2.11 3.62 0.69
CA GLU A 96 3.01 3.02 1.69
C GLU A 96 2.34 1.89 2.47
N ARG A 97 1.04 2.01 2.72
CA ARG A 97 0.25 1.09 3.51
C ARG A 97 -0.97 0.62 2.73
N THR A 98 -1.59 -0.43 3.23
CA THR A 98 -2.85 -0.95 2.66
C THR A 98 -3.96 0.11 2.71
N GLU A 99 -4.07 0.85 3.82
CA GLU A 99 -5.06 1.91 3.98
C GLU A 99 -4.89 3.04 2.96
N ASP A 100 -3.64 3.37 2.60
CA ASP A 100 -3.35 4.38 1.56
C ASP A 100 -3.81 3.87 0.19
N ALA A 101 -3.57 2.60 -0.10
CA ALA A 101 -3.98 1.96 -1.35
C ALA A 101 -5.51 1.87 -1.46
N GLU A 102 -6.23 1.51 -0.40
CA GLU A 102 -7.69 1.48 -0.33
C GLU A 102 -8.30 2.90 -0.49
N ALA A 103 -7.70 3.89 0.16
CA ALA A 103 -8.12 5.28 0.01
C ALA A 103 -7.87 5.80 -1.41
N PHE A 104 -6.75 5.43 -2.04
CA PHE A 104 -6.47 5.73 -3.43
C PHE A 104 -7.48 5.06 -4.36
N HIS A 105 -7.76 3.76 -4.16
CA HIS A 105 -8.76 3.01 -4.94
C HIS A 105 -10.14 3.70 -4.93
N THR A 106 -10.60 4.12 -3.76
CA THR A 106 -11.88 4.84 -3.63
C THR A 106 -11.91 6.12 -4.48
N ARG A 107 -10.80 6.86 -4.49
CA ARG A 107 -10.67 8.08 -5.32
C ARG A 107 -10.55 7.77 -6.80
N LEU A 108 -9.86 6.68 -7.15
CA LEU A 108 -9.74 6.20 -8.53
C LEU A 108 -11.12 5.88 -9.11
N LEU A 109 -11.95 5.13 -8.37
CA LEU A 109 -13.32 4.82 -8.79
C LEU A 109 -14.16 6.09 -9.02
N ALA A 110 -14.07 7.06 -8.10
CA ALA A 110 -14.76 8.33 -8.25
C ALA A 110 -14.28 9.11 -9.49
N ALA A 111 -12.98 9.07 -9.78
CA ALA A 111 -12.40 9.72 -10.96
C ALA A 111 -12.81 9.00 -12.26
N PHE A 112 -12.87 7.68 -12.27
CA PHE A 112 -13.38 6.88 -13.38
C PHE A 112 -14.84 7.20 -13.67
N MET A 113 -15.69 7.25 -12.64
CA MET A 113 -17.08 7.68 -12.79
C MET A 113 -17.17 9.09 -13.37
N LYS A 114 -16.41 10.05 -12.84
CA LYS A 114 -16.39 11.41 -13.36
C LYS A 114 -15.98 11.45 -14.83
N ALA A 115 -14.95 10.72 -15.23
CA ALA A 115 -14.49 10.66 -16.61
C ALA A 115 -15.54 10.06 -17.55
N SER A 116 -16.23 8.97 -17.12
CA SER A 116 -17.27 8.32 -17.93
C SER A 116 -18.50 9.17 -18.18
N PHE A 117 -18.78 10.16 -17.34
CA PHE A 117 -19.89 11.09 -17.52
C PHE A 117 -19.48 12.52 -17.95
N SER A 118 -18.16 12.78 -18.06
CA SER A 118 -17.66 14.09 -18.53
C SER A 118 -17.81 14.23 -20.05
N THR A 119 -17.79 15.47 -20.54
CA THR A 119 -17.77 15.77 -21.97
C THR A 119 -16.41 15.47 -22.61
N GLU A 120 -15.33 15.57 -21.84
CA GLU A 120 -13.96 15.37 -22.32
C GLU A 120 -13.61 13.90 -22.54
N LYS A 121 -14.31 13.00 -21.83
CA LYS A 121 -14.07 11.54 -21.94
C LYS A 121 -12.60 11.16 -21.79
N THR A 122 -11.89 11.85 -20.91
CA THR A 122 -10.46 11.60 -20.65
C THR A 122 -10.16 11.74 -19.17
N MET A 123 -9.30 10.85 -18.67
CA MET A 123 -8.70 10.94 -17.34
C MET A 123 -7.18 10.85 -17.49
N SER A 124 -6.46 11.72 -16.80
CA SER A 124 -5.00 11.73 -16.79
C SER A 124 -4.48 11.40 -15.41
N VAL A 125 -3.47 10.53 -15.35
CA VAL A 125 -2.77 10.14 -14.12
C VAL A 125 -1.28 10.39 -14.33
N ALA A 126 -0.66 11.08 -13.38
CA ALA A 126 0.79 11.22 -13.31
C ALA A 126 1.33 10.35 -12.17
N ILE A 127 2.27 9.46 -12.47
CA ILE A 127 2.98 8.62 -11.50
C ILE A 127 4.38 9.20 -11.35
N VAL A 128 4.72 9.63 -10.13
CA VAL A 128 6.05 10.17 -9.83
C VAL A 128 6.91 9.05 -9.26
N GLY A 129 7.93 8.67 -10.01
CA GLY A 129 8.82 7.56 -9.74
C GLY A 129 8.65 6.41 -10.74
N GLY A 130 9.71 6.13 -11.49
CA GLY A 130 9.79 5.04 -12.47
C GLY A 130 10.44 3.76 -11.93
N GLY A 131 10.42 3.56 -10.62
CA GLY A 131 10.80 2.30 -9.98
C GLY A 131 9.75 1.21 -10.15
N ALA A 132 9.98 0.03 -9.57
CA ALA A 132 9.10 -1.13 -9.71
C ALA A 132 7.64 -0.79 -9.37
N THR A 133 7.39 -0.19 -8.21
CA THR A 133 6.04 0.17 -7.75
C THR A 133 5.29 1.09 -8.75
N GLY A 134 5.97 2.10 -9.29
CA GLY A 134 5.33 3.03 -10.25
C GLY A 134 5.01 2.36 -11.58
N VAL A 135 5.89 1.49 -12.07
CA VAL A 135 5.67 0.73 -13.30
C VAL A 135 4.56 -0.30 -13.11
N GLU A 136 4.57 -1.05 -12.01
CA GLU A 136 3.54 -2.03 -11.65
C GLU A 136 2.17 -1.34 -11.50
N LEU A 137 2.11 -0.22 -10.76
CA LEU A 137 0.87 0.56 -10.64
C LEU A 137 0.33 1.01 -12.01
N SER A 138 1.21 1.43 -12.92
CA SER A 138 0.77 1.85 -14.25
C SER A 138 0.14 0.71 -15.05
N ALA A 139 0.67 -0.50 -14.93
CA ALA A 139 0.13 -1.69 -15.57
C ALA A 139 -1.25 -2.07 -14.99
N GLU A 140 -1.35 -2.09 -13.66
CA GLU A 140 -2.61 -2.38 -12.96
C GLU A 140 -3.72 -1.37 -13.28
N LEU A 141 -3.38 -0.08 -13.36
CA LEU A 141 -4.34 0.95 -13.74
C LEU A 141 -4.88 0.77 -15.17
N ILE A 142 -4.01 0.35 -16.11
CA ILE A 142 -4.42 0.04 -17.49
C ILE A 142 -5.36 -1.17 -17.50
N GLU A 143 -5.03 -2.20 -16.71
CA GLU A 143 -5.86 -3.41 -16.62
C GLU A 143 -7.24 -3.10 -16.02
N ALA A 144 -7.28 -2.43 -14.86
CA ALA A 144 -8.51 -2.03 -14.20
C ALA A 144 -9.39 -1.15 -15.12
N HIS A 145 -8.77 -0.22 -15.87
CA HIS A 145 -9.49 0.60 -16.85
C HIS A 145 -10.06 -0.25 -17.98
N ARG A 146 -9.32 -1.22 -18.50
CA ARG A 146 -9.77 -2.13 -19.56
C ARG A 146 -10.97 -2.96 -19.12
N GLU A 147 -10.90 -3.57 -17.94
CA GLU A 147 -12.00 -4.33 -17.34
C GLU A 147 -13.25 -3.47 -17.13
N LEU A 148 -13.06 -2.24 -16.66
CA LEU A 148 -14.16 -1.30 -16.51
C LEU A 148 -14.81 -0.99 -17.87
N LEU A 149 -14.01 -0.71 -18.92
CA LEU A 149 -14.54 -0.43 -20.25
C LEU A 149 -15.34 -1.57 -20.84
N ASP A 150 -15.03 -2.82 -20.50
CA ASP A 150 -15.78 -3.99 -20.97
C ASP A 150 -17.17 -4.08 -20.30
N SER A 151 -17.35 -3.45 -19.15
CA SER A 151 -18.64 -3.37 -18.44
C SER A 151 -19.47 -2.13 -18.82
N LEU A 152 -18.88 -1.13 -19.46
CA LEU A 152 -19.54 0.14 -19.80
C LEU A 152 -20.14 0.13 -21.20
N GLY A 153 -21.28 0.83 -21.35
CA GLY A 153 -21.83 1.17 -22.66
C GLY A 153 -20.90 2.10 -23.47
N ALA A 154 -21.09 2.14 -24.79
CA ALA A 154 -20.23 2.90 -25.68
C ALA A 154 -20.15 4.41 -25.32
N GLU A 155 -21.25 4.98 -24.82
CA GLU A 155 -21.31 6.41 -24.44
C GLU A 155 -20.58 6.73 -23.14
N GLN A 156 -20.35 5.75 -22.28
CA GLN A 156 -19.64 5.89 -21.01
C GLN A 156 -18.14 5.61 -21.12
N ARG A 157 -17.67 5.14 -22.28
CA ARG A 157 -16.23 4.89 -22.48
C ARG A 157 -15.43 6.17 -22.44
N PHE A 158 -14.27 6.11 -21.85
CA PHE A 158 -13.33 7.24 -21.73
C PHE A 158 -11.88 6.75 -21.93
N ARG A 159 -10.97 7.69 -22.16
CA ARG A 159 -9.54 7.40 -22.34
C ARG A 159 -8.81 7.63 -21.03
N LEU A 160 -7.91 6.70 -20.69
CA LEU A 160 -6.96 6.85 -19.59
C LEU A 160 -5.58 7.18 -20.17
N ASP A 161 -5.04 8.34 -19.79
CA ASP A 161 -3.69 8.77 -20.12
C ASP A 161 -2.81 8.65 -18.87
N ILE A 162 -1.74 7.85 -18.92
CA ILE A 162 -0.80 7.68 -17.81
C ILE A 162 0.56 8.23 -18.22
N ALA A 163 1.14 9.08 -17.37
CA ALA A 163 2.49 9.58 -17.50
C ALA A 163 3.33 9.14 -16.30
N ILE A 164 4.45 8.47 -16.54
CA ILE A 164 5.46 8.19 -15.51
C ILE A 164 6.52 9.28 -15.58
N VAL A 165 6.73 9.97 -14.46
CA VAL A 165 7.73 11.03 -14.31
C VAL A 165 8.90 10.47 -13.52
N GLU A 166 10.08 10.40 -14.14
CA GLU A 166 11.29 9.84 -13.55
C GLU A 166 12.46 10.82 -13.70
N ALA A 167 13.25 10.98 -12.64
CA ALA A 167 14.45 11.81 -12.65
C ALA A 167 15.64 11.14 -13.35
N ALA A 168 15.70 9.81 -13.32
CA ALA A 168 16.73 9.04 -14.00
C ALA A 168 16.45 8.97 -15.52
N PRO A 169 17.48 8.70 -16.36
CA PRO A 169 17.30 8.63 -17.83
C PRO A 169 16.48 7.44 -18.31
N ARG A 170 16.09 6.54 -17.43
CA ARG A 170 15.26 5.35 -17.72
C ARG A 170 14.50 4.88 -16.47
N ILE A 171 13.36 4.22 -16.71
CA ILE A 171 12.60 3.52 -15.68
C ILE A 171 13.29 2.20 -15.32
N LEU A 172 13.05 1.70 -14.09
CA LEU A 172 13.63 0.44 -13.58
C LEU A 172 15.16 0.44 -13.64
N GLY A 173 15.77 1.61 -13.46
CA GLY A 173 17.22 1.82 -13.55
C GLY A 173 18.00 1.51 -12.26
#